data_44c3110ce0dbf799fec796d46d316b8b
#
_entry.id   44c3110ce0dbf799fec796d46d316b8b
#
_cell.length_a   1.000
_cell.length_b   1.000
_cell.length_c   1.000
_cell.angle_alpha   90.00
_cell.angle_beta   90.00
_cell.angle_gamma   90.00
#
_symmetry.space_group_name_H-M   'P 1'
#
loop_
_entity.id
_entity.type
_entity.pdbx_description
1 polymer ?
#
loop_
_entity_poly.entity_id
_entity_poly.type
_entity_poly.pdbx_seq_one_letter_code
_entity_poly.pdbx_strand_id
1 'polypeptide(L)'
;AVKSQLDSRRREVTLTEVDTTGDQLRDELIHRLGKTGAFVRSLDEKVLAGDLDAAVHSMKDMPTEMPDDLVVAGVPERAPSGDVLVTPDGTELDQLSPEAVVGTSSLRRSAQLLAARPDLEIVPLRGNVDTRLEKLLAPSLQREHQRLVDAEEDGEDAQDPDEWFTERTQIERDALERRVETEMDAIVLAEAGLRRSGLYDDIPTARLPKNSFVPSPGQGAIAVTASEGGVVETIQEAIDHPRSRVETTVERTVLAEVGGGCIAPIGVSAILQGEYVQTRAQILSHDGSEVIEATRDLPVANHASAAADFAADLRDRGAAEVIAEAREIAEADADSDEGGADTVMGGEDA
;
A
#
# COMPACT_ATOMS: atom_id res chain seq x y z
N ALA A 1 -3.79 -18.29 2.89
CA ALA A 1 -5.22 -18.15 2.58
C ALA A 1 -5.56 -18.75 1.21
N VAL A 2 -4.99 -18.26 0.06
CA VAL A 2 -5.31 -18.78 -1.30
C VAL A 2 -5.00 -20.27 -1.41
N LYS A 3 -3.79 -20.73 -1.03
CA LYS A 3 -3.43 -22.15 -1.04
C LYS A 3 -4.46 -23.02 -0.29
N SER A 4 -4.84 -22.64 0.92
CA SER A 4 -5.76 -23.43 1.74
C SER A 4 -7.18 -23.54 1.17
N GLN A 5 -7.59 -22.60 0.33
CA GLN A 5 -8.89 -22.63 -0.37
C GLN A 5 -8.83 -23.44 -1.68
N LEU A 6 -7.69 -23.41 -2.37
CA LEU A 6 -7.47 -24.16 -3.60
C LEU A 6 -7.12 -25.64 -3.35
N ASP A 7 -6.43 -25.92 -2.24
CA ASP A 7 -5.98 -27.27 -1.89
C ASP A 7 -7.16 -28.17 -1.53
N SER A 8 -7.18 -29.39 -2.03
CA SER A 8 -8.27 -30.36 -1.81
C SER A 8 -7.77 -31.79 -1.96
N ARG A 9 -8.61 -32.79 -1.62
CA ARG A 9 -8.27 -34.19 -1.80
C ARG A 9 -7.95 -34.60 -3.26
N ARG A 10 -8.33 -33.75 -4.24
CA ARG A 10 -8.14 -34.00 -5.67
C ARG A 10 -7.15 -33.05 -6.34
N ARG A 11 -6.69 -32.05 -5.60
CA ARG A 11 -5.78 -30.99 -6.10
C ARG A 11 -4.74 -30.72 -5.03
N GLU A 12 -3.49 -30.85 -5.41
CA GLU A 12 -2.36 -30.43 -4.59
C GLU A 12 -1.87 -29.07 -5.11
N VAL A 13 -1.71 -28.11 -4.21
CA VAL A 13 -1.23 -26.77 -4.55
C VAL A 13 0.18 -26.59 -3.99
N THR A 14 1.13 -26.39 -4.88
CA THR A 14 2.51 -26.04 -4.51
C THR A 14 2.69 -24.53 -4.57
N LEU A 15 3.26 -23.93 -3.55
CA LEU A 15 3.66 -22.54 -3.55
C LEU A 15 5.12 -22.45 -3.99
N THR A 16 5.37 -21.63 -5.00
CA THR A 16 6.71 -21.26 -5.43
C THR A 16 6.91 -19.79 -5.14
N GLU A 17 7.87 -19.47 -4.28
CA GLU A 17 8.28 -18.09 -4.05
C GLU A 17 9.17 -17.67 -5.21
N VAL A 18 8.90 -16.50 -5.74
CA VAL A 18 9.64 -15.94 -6.87
C VAL A 18 10.19 -14.59 -6.45
N ASP A 19 11.50 -14.50 -6.37
CA ASP A 19 12.17 -13.21 -6.19
C ASP A 19 11.92 -12.35 -7.42
N THR A 20 11.32 -11.20 -7.22
CA THR A 20 11.06 -10.25 -8.30
C THR A 20 12.17 -9.21 -8.37
N THR A 21 12.39 -8.64 -9.57
CA THR A 21 13.36 -7.56 -9.76
C THR A 21 13.10 -6.38 -8.83
N GLY A 22 11.85 -6.18 -8.43
CA GLY A 22 11.48 -5.15 -7.48
C GLY A 22 11.87 -5.44 -6.03
N ASP A 23 12.00 -6.70 -5.63
CA ASP A 23 12.54 -7.06 -4.31
C ASP A 23 14.05 -6.81 -4.24
N GLN A 24 14.73 -6.82 -5.39
CA GLN A 24 16.17 -6.55 -5.51
C GLN A 24 16.47 -5.04 -5.52
N LEU A 25 15.54 -4.21 -5.95
CA LEU A 25 15.67 -2.75 -6.02
C LEU A 25 15.11 -2.08 -4.75
N ARG A 26 15.67 -2.44 -3.59
CA ARG A 26 15.16 -2.00 -2.27
C ARG A 26 15.24 -0.49 -2.03
N ASP A 27 16.08 0.22 -2.80
CA ASP A 27 16.40 1.63 -2.57
C ASP A 27 15.91 2.60 -3.67
N GLU A 28 15.32 2.13 -4.77
CA GLU A 28 14.79 3.02 -5.82
C GLU A 28 13.31 3.39 -5.62
N LEU A 29 12.95 4.64 -5.96
CA LEU A 29 11.57 5.15 -5.85
C LEU A 29 10.64 4.41 -6.82
N ILE A 30 9.48 3.87 -6.35
CA ILE A 30 8.54 3.07 -7.17
C ILE A 30 8.11 3.83 -8.44
N HIS A 31 7.98 5.15 -8.39
CA HIS A 31 7.67 6.00 -9.54
C HIS A 31 8.85 6.14 -10.53
N ARG A 32 10.13 5.98 -10.09
CA ARG A 32 11.30 5.95 -10.96
C ARG A 32 11.34 4.76 -11.89
N LEU A 33 10.74 3.64 -11.48
CA LEU A 33 10.74 2.44 -12.32
C LEU A 33 9.90 2.62 -13.60
N GLY A 34 9.23 3.79 -13.79
CA GLY A 34 8.47 4.12 -15.02
C GLY A 34 7.54 3.00 -15.50
N LYS A 35 7.50 1.91 -14.77
CA LYS A 35 6.90 0.64 -15.07
C LYS A 35 6.20 0.12 -13.82
N THR A 36 5.17 0.82 -13.41
CA THR A 36 4.16 0.26 -12.53
C THR A 36 3.82 -1.13 -13.01
N GLY A 37 4.01 -2.12 -12.16
CA GLY A 37 3.80 -3.50 -12.53
C GLY A 37 5.07 -4.29 -12.92
N ALA A 38 6.28 -3.78 -12.75
CA ALA A 38 7.49 -4.59 -12.95
C ALA A 38 7.51 -5.85 -12.06
N PHE A 39 6.97 -5.73 -10.83
CA PHE A 39 6.77 -6.86 -9.90
C PHE A 39 5.75 -7.87 -10.41
N VAL A 40 4.65 -7.35 -10.96
CA VAL A 40 3.55 -8.16 -11.49
C VAL A 40 4.00 -8.85 -12.77
N ARG A 41 4.70 -8.13 -13.66
CA ARG A 41 5.15 -8.65 -14.96
C ARG A 41 6.03 -9.89 -14.87
N SER A 42 6.99 -9.92 -13.97
CA SER A 42 7.91 -11.08 -13.84
C SER A 42 7.21 -12.36 -13.39
N LEU A 43 6.14 -12.25 -12.58
CA LEU A 43 5.29 -13.38 -12.19
C LEU A 43 4.36 -13.79 -13.33
N ASP A 44 3.71 -12.81 -13.96
CA ASP A 44 2.77 -13.02 -15.04
C ASP A 44 3.46 -13.58 -16.30
N GLU A 45 4.70 -13.19 -16.59
CA GLU A 45 5.52 -13.80 -17.67
C GLU A 45 5.75 -15.29 -17.44
N LYS A 46 5.95 -15.73 -16.19
CA LYS A 46 6.08 -17.17 -15.87
C LYS A 46 4.76 -17.92 -16.03
N VAL A 47 3.63 -17.27 -15.74
CA VAL A 47 2.31 -17.85 -15.99
C VAL A 47 2.06 -17.99 -17.49
N LEU A 48 2.37 -16.96 -18.28
CA LEU A 48 2.22 -16.97 -19.74
C LEU A 48 3.18 -17.97 -20.40
N ALA A 49 4.39 -18.17 -19.84
CA ALA A 49 5.33 -19.18 -20.31
C ALA A 49 4.92 -20.63 -19.96
N GLY A 50 3.94 -20.80 -19.05
CA GLY A 50 3.51 -22.10 -18.56
C GLY A 50 4.42 -22.71 -17.48
N ASP A 51 5.32 -21.93 -16.92
CA ASP A 51 6.18 -22.33 -15.80
C ASP A 51 5.41 -22.39 -14.46
N LEU A 52 4.36 -21.56 -14.36
CA LEU A 52 3.42 -21.50 -13.24
C LEU A 52 1.98 -21.58 -13.76
N ASP A 53 1.10 -22.23 -13.02
CA ASP A 53 -0.33 -22.31 -13.37
C ASP A 53 -1.07 -21.00 -13.05
N ALA A 54 -0.64 -20.30 -12.02
CA ALA A 54 -1.25 -19.05 -11.57
C ALA A 54 -0.28 -18.20 -10.74
N ALA A 55 -0.53 -16.90 -10.67
CA ALA A 55 0.19 -15.99 -9.78
C ALA A 55 -0.76 -15.30 -8.80
N VAL A 56 -0.23 -14.93 -7.61
CA VAL A 56 -1.00 -14.27 -6.54
C VAL A 56 -0.45 -12.87 -6.32
N HIS A 57 -1.32 -11.87 -6.46
CA HIS A 57 -0.96 -10.46 -6.38
C HIS A 57 -1.76 -9.71 -5.32
N SER A 58 -1.17 -8.68 -4.75
CA SER A 58 -1.95 -7.61 -4.13
C SER A 58 -2.62 -6.80 -5.24
N MET A 59 -3.95 -6.76 -5.26
CA MET A 59 -4.69 -6.18 -6.38
C MET A 59 -4.40 -4.69 -6.59
N LYS A 60 -4.13 -3.94 -5.53
CA LYS A 60 -3.79 -2.52 -5.60
C LYS A 60 -2.49 -2.24 -6.37
N ASP A 61 -1.59 -3.24 -6.45
CA ASP A 61 -0.27 -3.11 -7.07
C ASP A 61 -0.27 -3.61 -8.52
N MET A 62 -1.41 -4.14 -9.00
CA MET A 62 -1.57 -4.60 -10.37
C MET A 62 -1.77 -3.43 -11.35
N PRO A 63 -1.16 -3.48 -12.55
CA PRO A 63 -1.40 -2.49 -13.59
C PRO A 63 -2.86 -2.47 -14.02
N THR A 64 -3.33 -1.35 -14.56
CA THR A 64 -4.69 -1.22 -15.12
C THR A 64 -4.85 -1.97 -16.44
N GLU A 65 -3.76 -2.11 -17.19
CA GLU A 65 -3.69 -2.86 -18.44
C GLU A 65 -2.95 -4.19 -18.21
N MET A 66 -3.51 -5.28 -18.69
CA MET A 66 -2.95 -6.62 -18.60
C MET A 66 -2.80 -7.20 -20.01
N PRO A 67 -1.86 -8.15 -20.22
CA PRO A 67 -1.80 -8.93 -21.45
C PRO A 67 -3.14 -9.64 -21.75
N ASP A 68 -3.54 -9.71 -23.03
CA ASP A 68 -4.81 -10.29 -23.44
C ASP A 68 -4.99 -11.76 -23.02
N ASP A 69 -3.89 -12.52 -22.97
CA ASP A 69 -3.87 -13.94 -22.62
C ASP A 69 -3.85 -14.19 -21.09
N LEU A 70 -3.88 -13.13 -20.28
CA LEU A 70 -3.84 -13.22 -18.81
C LEU A 70 -5.12 -12.65 -18.21
N VAL A 71 -5.78 -13.42 -17.36
CA VAL A 71 -7.02 -13.00 -16.71
C VAL A 71 -6.93 -13.06 -15.18
N VAL A 72 -7.70 -12.23 -14.50
CA VAL A 72 -7.95 -12.37 -13.07
C VAL A 72 -8.92 -13.52 -12.85
N ALA A 73 -8.39 -14.71 -12.65
CA ALA A 73 -9.16 -15.94 -12.48
C ALA A 73 -9.99 -15.95 -11.19
N GLY A 74 -9.47 -15.39 -10.08
CA GLY A 74 -10.19 -15.36 -8.81
C GLY A 74 -9.84 -14.17 -7.95
N VAL A 75 -10.84 -13.65 -7.22
CA VAL A 75 -10.70 -12.63 -6.18
C VAL A 75 -11.31 -13.19 -4.90
N PRO A 76 -10.51 -13.67 -3.95
CA PRO A 76 -11.00 -14.15 -2.65
C PRO A 76 -11.74 -13.06 -1.87
N GLU A 77 -12.36 -13.45 -0.76
CA GLU A 77 -12.96 -12.50 0.17
C GLU A 77 -11.95 -11.41 0.57
N ARG A 78 -12.37 -10.17 0.40
CA ARG A 78 -11.54 -8.99 0.61
C ARG A 78 -11.31 -8.72 2.10
N ALA A 79 -10.06 -8.51 2.49
CA ALA A 79 -9.71 -7.97 3.79
C ALA A 79 -10.09 -6.48 3.90
N PRO A 80 -10.11 -5.89 5.12
CA PRO A 80 -10.41 -4.47 5.30
C PRO A 80 -9.58 -3.59 4.37
N SER A 81 -10.24 -2.70 3.63
CA SER A 81 -9.59 -1.84 2.62
C SER A 81 -9.03 -0.52 3.19
N GLY A 82 -9.30 -0.20 4.48
CA GLY A 82 -8.89 1.05 5.10
C GLY A 82 -7.38 1.17 5.33
N ASP A 83 -6.99 2.39 5.66
CA ASP A 83 -5.67 2.70 6.18
C ASP A 83 -5.72 2.87 7.70
N VAL A 84 -4.61 2.63 8.35
CA VAL A 84 -4.39 2.86 9.78
C VAL A 84 -3.19 3.76 9.98
N LEU A 85 -3.31 4.69 10.91
CA LEU A 85 -2.19 5.39 11.50
C LEU A 85 -1.59 4.50 12.59
N VAL A 86 -0.29 4.40 12.63
CA VAL A 86 0.46 3.70 13.66
C VAL A 86 1.41 4.70 14.31
N THR A 87 1.33 4.81 15.61
CA THR A 87 2.23 5.62 16.46
C THR A 87 2.77 4.73 17.58
N PRO A 88 3.95 5.00 18.15
CA PRO A 88 4.48 4.17 19.24
C PRO A 88 3.59 4.13 20.49
N ASP A 89 2.82 5.18 20.74
CA ASP A 89 2.01 5.37 21.95
C ASP A 89 0.49 5.34 21.71
N GLY A 90 0.04 5.14 20.47
CA GLY A 90 -1.39 5.10 20.11
C GLY A 90 -2.02 6.50 19.90
N THR A 91 -1.22 7.55 19.79
CA THR A 91 -1.70 8.91 19.49
C THR A 91 -2.49 8.93 18.17
N GLU A 92 -3.66 9.55 18.14
CA GLU A 92 -4.50 9.68 16.95
C GLU A 92 -4.07 10.88 16.07
N LEU A 93 -4.50 10.89 14.80
CA LEU A 93 -4.07 11.88 13.80
C LEU A 93 -4.33 13.34 14.20
N ASP A 94 -5.46 13.61 14.84
CA ASP A 94 -5.86 14.94 15.31
C ASP A 94 -5.09 15.39 16.56
N GLN A 95 -4.45 14.45 17.25
CA GLN A 95 -3.66 14.67 18.46
C GLN A 95 -2.15 14.76 18.19
N LEU A 96 -1.71 14.45 16.97
CA LEU A 96 -0.31 14.64 16.59
C LEU A 96 0.11 16.11 16.75
N SER A 97 1.32 16.32 17.22
CA SER A 97 1.90 17.67 17.34
C SER A 97 1.95 18.39 15.99
N PRO A 98 1.89 19.72 15.95
CA PRO A 98 2.27 20.45 14.75
C PRO A 98 3.67 20.04 14.28
N GLU A 99 3.87 19.97 12.95
CA GLU A 99 5.14 19.55 12.33
C GLU A 99 5.54 18.09 12.65
N ALA A 100 4.61 17.26 13.16
CA ALA A 100 4.89 15.84 13.37
C ALA A 100 5.27 15.15 12.06
N VAL A 101 6.29 14.29 12.12
CA VAL A 101 6.87 13.58 10.97
C VAL A 101 6.11 12.28 10.72
N VAL A 102 5.45 12.18 9.56
CA VAL A 102 4.66 11.01 9.18
C VAL A 102 5.26 10.28 7.99
N GLY A 103 5.62 9.02 8.20
CA GLY A 103 6.27 8.18 7.20
C GLY A 103 5.27 7.52 6.23
N THR A 104 5.40 7.84 4.94
CA THR A 104 4.72 7.13 3.85
C THR A 104 5.40 7.42 2.50
N SER A 105 5.40 6.41 1.60
CA SER A 105 5.82 6.60 0.19
C SER A 105 4.63 6.52 -0.78
N SER A 106 3.40 6.58 -0.27
CA SER A 106 2.19 6.58 -1.09
C SER A 106 1.74 8.01 -1.35
N LEU A 107 1.83 8.48 -2.60
CA LEU A 107 1.37 9.82 -3.00
C LEU A 107 -0.07 10.10 -2.55
N ARG A 108 -0.96 9.12 -2.68
CA ARG A 108 -2.34 9.23 -2.21
C ARG A 108 -2.41 9.51 -0.69
N ARG A 109 -1.66 8.76 0.11
CA ARG A 109 -1.67 8.95 1.57
C ARG A 109 -1.05 10.29 1.95
N SER A 110 0.05 10.67 1.29
CA SER A 110 0.69 11.96 1.49
C SER A 110 -0.29 13.11 1.24
N ALA A 111 -0.93 13.12 0.08
CA ALA A 111 -1.91 14.13 -0.29
C ALA A 111 -3.12 14.16 0.67
N GLN A 112 -3.64 13.00 1.08
CA GLN A 112 -4.76 12.92 2.02
C GLN A 112 -4.37 13.39 3.44
N LEU A 113 -3.15 13.10 3.88
CA LEU A 113 -2.63 13.61 5.16
C LEU A 113 -2.49 15.12 5.12
N LEU A 114 -1.87 15.67 4.07
CA LEU A 114 -1.69 17.11 3.90
C LEU A 114 -3.02 17.84 3.74
N ALA A 115 -4.00 17.26 3.04
CA ALA A 115 -5.36 17.81 2.95
C ALA A 115 -6.07 17.88 4.32
N ALA A 116 -5.83 16.90 5.20
CA ALA A 116 -6.41 16.84 6.54
C ALA A 116 -5.61 17.66 7.58
N ARG A 117 -4.30 17.65 7.48
CA ARG A 117 -3.33 18.25 8.40
C ARG A 117 -2.15 18.84 7.58
N PRO A 118 -2.30 20.06 7.05
CA PRO A 118 -1.28 20.71 6.23
C PRO A 118 -0.02 21.11 6.99
N ASP A 119 -0.06 20.99 8.30
CA ASP A 119 1.05 21.25 9.22
C ASP A 119 1.98 20.05 9.44
N LEU A 120 1.66 18.86 8.88
CA LEU A 120 2.49 17.67 9.02
C LEU A 120 3.69 17.69 8.06
N GLU A 121 4.79 17.09 8.49
CA GLU A 121 5.93 16.76 7.63
C GLU A 121 5.80 15.33 7.12
N ILE A 122 5.79 15.15 5.79
CA ILE A 122 5.67 13.82 5.18
C ILE A 122 7.04 13.36 4.68
N VAL A 123 7.49 12.20 5.17
CA VAL A 123 8.79 11.63 4.78
C VAL A 123 8.62 10.28 4.09
N PRO A 124 9.52 9.94 3.14
CA PRO A 124 9.48 8.65 2.46
C PRO A 124 9.71 7.48 3.43
N LEU A 125 8.85 6.46 3.37
CA LEU A 125 8.98 5.25 4.16
C LEU A 125 8.86 4.00 3.28
N ARG A 126 9.91 3.16 3.26
CA ARG A 126 10.02 1.96 2.45
C ARG A 126 10.27 0.72 3.29
N GLY A 127 10.04 -0.42 2.65
CA GLY A 127 10.15 -1.75 3.22
C GLY A 127 8.78 -2.45 3.26
N ASN A 128 8.78 -3.72 3.66
CA ASN A 128 7.59 -4.45 4.01
C ASN A 128 6.95 -3.89 5.31
N VAL A 129 5.87 -4.50 5.77
CA VAL A 129 5.15 -4.05 6.99
C VAL A 129 6.08 -4.08 8.20
N ASP A 130 6.82 -5.17 8.39
CA ASP A 130 7.71 -5.37 9.54
C ASP A 130 8.83 -4.32 9.56
N THR A 131 9.53 -4.15 8.44
CA THR A 131 10.58 -3.13 8.28
C THR A 131 10.09 -1.70 8.59
N ARG A 132 8.85 -1.35 8.18
CA ARG A 132 8.29 -0.02 8.45
C ARG A 132 7.96 0.17 9.92
N LEU A 133 7.44 -0.87 10.58
CA LEU A 133 7.18 -0.86 12.02
C LEU A 133 8.48 -0.76 12.81
N GLU A 134 9.49 -1.54 12.46
CA GLU A 134 10.80 -1.46 13.09
C GLU A 134 11.41 -0.05 12.99
N LYS A 135 11.31 0.60 11.81
CA LYS A 135 11.77 1.98 11.62
C LYS A 135 11.03 2.99 12.49
N LEU A 136 9.72 2.81 12.71
CA LEU A 136 8.93 3.66 13.58
C LEU A 136 9.30 3.46 15.05
N LEU A 137 9.41 2.21 15.49
CA LEU A 137 9.57 1.87 16.90
C LEU A 137 11.00 2.05 17.41
N ALA A 138 12.00 1.86 16.54
CA ALA A 138 13.40 1.85 16.91
C ALA A 138 13.85 3.08 17.75
N PRO A 139 13.57 4.34 17.35
CA PRO A 139 14.10 5.48 18.09
C PRO A 139 13.59 5.58 19.53
N SER A 140 12.30 5.30 19.74
CA SER A 140 11.70 5.36 21.08
C SER A 140 12.20 4.22 21.98
N LEU A 141 12.25 2.99 21.43
CA LEU A 141 12.73 1.82 22.17
C LEU A 141 14.21 1.92 22.52
N GLN A 142 15.05 2.38 21.58
CA GLN A 142 16.49 2.58 21.83
C GLN A 142 16.75 3.64 22.91
N ARG A 143 16.00 4.75 22.91
CA ARG A 143 16.09 5.76 23.97
C ARG A 143 15.68 5.20 25.33
N GLU A 144 14.59 4.42 25.38
CA GLU A 144 14.14 3.82 26.64
C GLU A 144 15.12 2.78 27.16
N HIS A 145 15.65 1.91 26.30
CA HIS A 145 16.67 0.94 26.67
C HIS A 145 17.93 1.63 27.21
N GLN A 146 18.42 2.67 26.51
CA GLN A 146 19.59 3.43 26.97
C GLN A 146 19.35 4.09 28.33
N ARG A 147 18.16 4.66 28.56
CA ARG A 147 17.76 5.25 29.84
C ARG A 147 17.82 4.22 31.00
N LEU A 148 17.38 2.96 30.73
CA LEU A 148 17.44 1.90 31.72
C LEU A 148 18.89 1.46 32.02
N VAL A 149 19.73 1.36 31.00
CA VAL A 149 21.17 1.06 31.16
C VAL A 149 21.86 2.15 31.98
N ASP A 150 21.64 3.44 31.66
CA ASP A 150 22.22 4.55 32.38
C ASP A 150 21.76 4.56 33.87
N ALA A 151 20.48 4.30 34.13
CA ALA A 151 19.92 4.22 35.47
C ALA A 151 20.53 3.03 36.29
N GLU A 152 20.78 1.88 35.68
CA GLU A 152 21.46 0.76 36.31
C GLU A 152 22.90 1.11 36.69
N GLU A 153 23.64 1.76 35.76
CA GLU A 153 25.04 2.22 36.02
C GLU A 153 25.12 3.22 37.16
N ASP A 154 24.10 4.11 37.25
CA ASP A 154 24.00 5.13 38.32
C ASP A 154 23.48 4.57 39.64
N GLY A 155 23.04 3.30 39.66
CA GLY A 155 22.49 2.63 40.86
C GLY A 155 21.13 3.14 41.27
N GLU A 156 20.35 3.65 40.30
CA GLU A 156 18.97 4.08 40.47
C GLU A 156 18.01 2.89 40.52
N ASP A 157 16.88 3.06 41.22
CA ASP A 157 15.82 2.02 41.29
C ASP A 157 14.98 2.05 39.99
N ALA A 158 15.47 1.37 38.97
CA ALA A 158 14.81 1.22 37.66
C ALA A 158 14.64 -0.25 37.32
N GLN A 159 13.83 -0.53 36.28
CA GLN A 159 13.70 -1.89 35.75
C GLN A 159 15.01 -2.35 35.16
N ASP A 160 15.37 -3.60 35.39
CA ASP A 160 16.56 -4.25 34.80
C ASP A 160 16.47 -4.22 33.26
N PRO A 161 17.48 -3.72 32.54
CA PRO A 161 17.49 -3.62 31.09
C PRO A 161 17.28 -4.97 30.38
N ASP A 162 17.87 -6.06 30.89
CA ASP A 162 17.78 -7.40 30.33
C ASP A 162 16.37 -7.98 30.53
N GLU A 163 15.76 -7.72 31.70
CA GLU A 163 14.39 -8.12 32.00
C GLU A 163 13.42 -7.33 31.08
N TRP A 164 13.59 -6.01 30.97
CA TRP A 164 12.82 -5.17 30.07
C TRP A 164 12.92 -5.62 28.62
N PHE A 165 14.11 -5.95 28.10
CA PHE A 165 14.32 -6.47 26.74
C PHE A 165 13.59 -7.79 26.52
N THR A 166 13.61 -8.70 27.51
CA THR A 166 12.98 -10.00 27.42
C THR A 166 11.44 -9.91 27.34
N GLU A 167 10.85 -8.89 27.93
CA GLU A 167 9.40 -8.62 27.87
C GLU A 167 8.93 -8.05 26.55
N ARG A 168 9.81 -7.59 25.68
CA ARG A 168 9.46 -7.01 24.38
C ARG A 168 8.96 -8.08 23.41
N THR A 169 8.01 -7.70 22.56
CA THR A 169 7.58 -8.51 21.41
C THR A 169 8.72 -8.72 20.42
N GLN A 170 8.58 -9.69 19.51
CA GLN A 170 9.65 -9.93 18.52
C GLN A 170 9.92 -8.70 17.66
N ILE A 171 8.88 -8.01 17.19
CA ILE A 171 9.02 -6.80 16.36
C ILE A 171 9.73 -5.65 17.11
N GLU A 172 9.48 -5.51 18.43
CA GLU A 172 10.18 -4.51 19.25
C GLU A 172 11.65 -4.86 19.44
N ARG A 173 11.99 -6.14 19.61
CA ARG A 173 13.39 -6.59 19.69
C ARG A 173 14.13 -6.37 18.38
N ASP A 174 13.51 -6.70 17.24
CA ASP A 174 14.08 -6.47 15.91
C ASP A 174 14.27 -4.96 15.66
N ALA A 175 13.35 -4.13 16.14
CA ALA A 175 13.47 -2.66 16.07
C ALA A 175 14.67 -2.12 16.86
N LEU A 176 15.00 -2.68 18.03
CA LEU A 176 16.14 -2.25 18.84
C LEU A 176 17.48 -2.37 18.10
N GLU A 177 17.61 -3.34 17.19
CA GLU A 177 18.82 -3.57 16.40
C GLU A 177 18.89 -2.70 15.13
N ARG A 178 17.78 -2.00 14.79
CA ARG A 178 17.67 -1.27 13.52
C ARG A 178 18.29 0.12 13.62
N ARG A 179 19.08 0.48 12.60
CA ARG A 179 19.50 1.86 12.38
C ARG A 179 18.40 2.63 11.65
N VAL A 180 18.09 3.83 12.11
CA VAL A 180 17.10 4.73 11.53
C VAL A 180 17.78 6.06 11.23
N GLU A 181 17.64 6.53 9.99
CA GLU A 181 18.21 7.80 9.53
C GLU A 181 17.26 8.98 9.82
N THR A 182 15.96 8.72 9.73
CA THR A 182 14.91 9.72 9.95
C THR A 182 13.95 9.22 11.01
N GLU A 183 13.81 9.94 12.11
CA GLU A 183 12.80 9.65 13.13
C GLU A 183 11.42 10.05 12.62
N MET A 184 10.42 9.23 12.96
CA MET A 184 9.02 9.46 12.59
C MET A 184 8.16 9.36 13.84
N ASP A 185 7.16 10.25 13.94
CA ASP A 185 6.15 10.22 15.01
C ASP A 185 5.03 9.21 14.67
N ALA A 186 4.75 9.04 13.39
CA ALA A 186 3.73 8.13 12.91
C ALA A 186 4.06 7.54 11.52
N ILE A 187 3.39 6.44 11.19
CA ILE A 187 3.38 5.88 9.82
C ILE A 187 1.98 5.50 9.40
N VAL A 188 1.71 5.46 8.09
CA VAL A 188 0.42 4.99 7.57
C VAL A 188 0.58 3.66 6.83
N LEU A 189 -0.17 2.67 7.28
CA LEU A 189 -0.20 1.32 6.72
C LEU A 189 -1.60 0.94 6.22
N ALA A 190 -1.67 0.00 5.27
CA ALA A 190 -2.93 -0.65 4.93
C ALA A 190 -3.32 -1.64 6.05
N GLU A 191 -4.52 -1.52 6.62
CA GLU A 191 -5.02 -2.43 7.66
C GLU A 191 -4.89 -3.91 7.26
N ALA A 192 -5.20 -4.22 6.00
CA ALA A 192 -5.08 -5.58 5.47
C ALA A 192 -3.66 -6.14 5.51
N GLY A 193 -2.64 -5.29 5.27
CA GLY A 193 -1.24 -5.69 5.35
C GLY A 193 -0.84 -6.03 6.79
N LEU A 194 -1.18 -5.15 7.71
CA LEU A 194 -0.88 -5.31 9.14
C LEU A 194 -1.59 -6.54 9.75
N ARG A 195 -2.84 -6.82 9.33
CA ARG A 195 -3.54 -8.04 9.74
C ARG A 195 -2.94 -9.32 9.18
N ARG A 196 -2.44 -9.28 7.94
CA ARG A 196 -1.79 -10.45 7.31
C ARG A 196 -0.42 -10.78 7.90
N SER A 197 0.31 -9.78 8.37
CA SER A 197 1.56 -10.01 9.11
C SER A 197 1.33 -10.55 10.52
N GLY A 198 0.10 -10.49 11.04
CA GLY A 198 -0.24 -10.89 12.41
C GLY A 198 0.05 -9.82 13.48
N LEU A 199 0.53 -8.65 13.07
CA LEU A 199 0.99 -7.61 13.99
C LEU A 199 -0.10 -6.60 14.40
N TYR A 200 -1.31 -6.73 13.84
CA TYR A 200 -2.39 -5.75 14.06
C TYR A 200 -2.80 -5.58 15.53
N ASP A 201 -2.80 -6.67 16.27
CA ASP A 201 -3.22 -6.68 17.67
C ASP A 201 -2.07 -6.40 18.64
N ASP A 202 -0.81 -6.42 18.16
CA ASP A 202 0.38 -6.22 18.95
C ASP A 202 0.84 -4.74 18.95
N ILE A 203 0.34 -3.92 18.01
CA ILE A 203 0.78 -2.54 17.80
C ILE A 203 -0.41 -1.58 17.93
N PRO A 204 -0.27 -0.46 18.66
CA PRO A 204 -1.31 0.56 18.71
C PRO A 204 -1.66 1.09 17.32
N THR A 205 -2.92 1.03 16.93
CA THR A 205 -3.39 1.46 15.61
C THR A 205 -4.65 2.30 15.73
N ALA A 206 -4.69 3.43 15.01
CA ALA A 206 -5.88 4.25 14.82
C ALA A 206 -6.37 4.13 13.37
N ARG A 207 -7.65 3.74 13.17
CA ARG A 207 -8.22 3.67 11.83
C ARG A 207 -8.47 5.06 11.27
N LEU A 208 -7.94 5.31 10.07
CA LEU A 208 -8.25 6.54 9.35
C LEU A 208 -9.67 6.48 8.74
N PRO A 209 -10.48 7.55 8.87
CA PRO A 209 -11.84 7.57 8.38
C PRO A 209 -11.88 7.46 6.84
N LYS A 210 -12.58 6.47 6.29
CA LYS A 210 -12.65 6.23 4.83
C LYS A 210 -13.36 7.32 4.02
N ASN A 211 -14.05 8.24 4.66
CA ASN A 211 -14.63 9.40 4.00
C ASN A 211 -13.61 10.49 3.67
N SER A 212 -12.53 10.59 4.43
CA SER A 212 -11.41 11.52 4.21
C SER A 212 -10.18 10.82 3.65
N PHE A 213 -9.96 9.57 4.05
CA PHE A 213 -8.86 8.72 3.59
C PHE A 213 -9.42 7.59 2.71
N VAL A 214 -9.82 7.96 1.48
CA VAL A 214 -10.36 7.01 0.51
C VAL A 214 -9.25 6.04 0.10
N PRO A 215 -9.45 4.70 0.24
CA PRO A 215 -8.41 3.72 -0.02
C PRO A 215 -7.94 3.69 -1.47
N SER A 216 -6.75 3.14 -1.70
CA SER A 216 -6.30 2.81 -3.05
C SER A 216 -7.24 1.77 -3.69
N PRO A 217 -7.57 1.88 -4.99
CA PRO A 217 -8.36 0.87 -5.71
C PRO A 217 -7.80 -0.53 -5.54
N GLY A 218 -8.65 -1.48 -5.13
CA GLY A 218 -8.25 -2.86 -4.87
C GLY A 218 -7.48 -3.08 -3.55
N GLN A 219 -7.30 -2.08 -2.70
CA GLN A 219 -6.63 -2.26 -1.40
C GLN A 219 -7.38 -3.29 -0.54
N GLY A 220 -6.62 -4.20 0.08
CA GLY A 220 -7.18 -5.31 0.87
C GLY A 220 -7.57 -6.54 0.05
N ALA A 221 -7.75 -6.41 -1.26
CA ALA A 221 -8.03 -7.54 -2.14
C ALA A 221 -6.76 -8.23 -2.64
N ILE A 222 -6.87 -9.54 -2.83
CA ILE A 222 -5.90 -10.38 -3.53
C ILE A 222 -6.49 -10.72 -4.89
N ALA A 223 -5.67 -10.71 -5.93
CA ALA A 223 -6.01 -11.24 -7.24
C ALA A 223 -5.18 -12.48 -7.52
N VAL A 224 -5.82 -13.48 -8.09
CA VAL A 224 -5.13 -14.66 -8.64
C VAL A 224 -5.25 -14.58 -10.14
N THR A 225 -4.10 -14.42 -10.82
CA THR A 225 -4.04 -14.39 -12.30
C THR A 225 -3.68 -15.75 -12.84
N ALA A 226 -4.22 -16.09 -14.01
CA ALA A 226 -3.89 -17.29 -14.75
C ALA A 226 -4.05 -17.02 -16.26
N SER A 227 -3.37 -17.82 -17.09
CA SER A 227 -3.63 -17.84 -18.53
C SER A 227 -4.97 -18.52 -18.82
N GLU A 228 -5.60 -18.16 -19.94
CA GLU A 228 -6.89 -18.77 -20.32
C GLU A 228 -6.82 -20.31 -20.34
N GLY A 229 -7.87 -20.97 -19.85
CA GLY A 229 -8.00 -22.41 -19.83
C GLY A 229 -8.67 -22.97 -18.58
N GLY A 230 -8.67 -24.29 -18.41
CA GLY A 230 -9.37 -24.98 -17.33
C GLY A 230 -8.88 -24.67 -15.91
N VAL A 231 -7.69 -24.07 -15.76
CA VAL A 231 -7.18 -23.56 -14.48
C VAL A 231 -8.01 -22.37 -14.01
N VAL A 232 -8.40 -21.48 -14.92
CA VAL A 232 -9.24 -20.32 -14.61
C VAL A 232 -10.56 -20.73 -13.99
N GLU A 233 -11.28 -21.66 -14.62
CA GLU A 233 -12.56 -22.17 -14.10
C GLU A 233 -12.38 -22.78 -12.70
N THR A 234 -11.32 -23.57 -12.53
CA THR A 234 -10.98 -24.21 -11.26
C THR A 234 -10.72 -23.21 -10.14
N ILE A 235 -9.99 -22.12 -10.43
CA ILE A 235 -9.69 -21.05 -9.48
C ILE A 235 -10.98 -20.29 -9.17
N GLN A 236 -11.73 -19.90 -10.19
CA GLN A 236 -12.97 -19.15 -10.06
C GLN A 236 -13.98 -19.87 -9.16
N GLU A 237 -14.23 -21.15 -9.41
CA GLU A 237 -15.15 -21.96 -8.61
C GLU A 237 -14.71 -22.10 -7.15
N ALA A 238 -13.41 -22.13 -6.91
CA ALA A 238 -12.88 -22.41 -5.57
C ALA A 238 -12.75 -21.19 -4.68
N ILE A 239 -12.40 -20.02 -5.25
CA ILE A 239 -12.00 -18.87 -4.44
C ILE A 239 -12.67 -17.55 -4.83
N ASP A 240 -13.35 -17.46 -5.97
CA ASP A 240 -13.91 -16.18 -6.40
C ASP A 240 -15.07 -15.76 -5.52
N HIS A 241 -14.93 -14.59 -4.86
CA HIS A 241 -15.94 -14.03 -3.99
C HIS A 241 -16.71 -12.93 -4.75
N PRO A 242 -17.99 -13.17 -5.10
CA PRO A 242 -18.75 -12.27 -5.98
C PRO A 242 -18.79 -10.82 -5.54
N ARG A 243 -18.94 -10.59 -4.23
CA ARG A 243 -18.94 -9.23 -3.66
C ARG A 243 -17.61 -8.54 -3.89
N SER A 244 -16.50 -9.20 -3.53
CA SER A 244 -15.15 -8.64 -3.69
C SER A 244 -14.84 -8.37 -5.15
N ARG A 245 -15.26 -9.25 -6.06
CA ARG A 245 -15.07 -9.07 -7.50
C ARG A 245 -15.82 -7.83 -8.00
N VAL A 246 -17.10 -7.66 -7.67
CA VAL A 246 -17.89 -6.50 -8.09
C VAL A 246 -17.26 -5.20 -7.56
N GLU A 247 -16.96 -5.15 -6.26
CA GLU A 247 -16.37 -3.97 -5.61
C GLU A 247 -15.03 -3.58 -6.27
N THR A 248 -14.14 -4.55 -6.46
CA THR A 248 -12.82 -4.29 -7.05
C THR A 248 -12.88 -4.01 -8.55
N THR A 249 -13.83 -4.59 -9.29
CA THR A 249 -14.06 -4.24 -10.69
C THR A 249 -14.44 -2.78 -10.83
N VAL A 250 -15.38 -2.28 -10.01
CA VAL A 250 -15.78 -0.87 -10.01
C VAL A 250 -14.58 0.04 -9.70
N GLU A 251 -13.84 -0.24 -8.63
CA GLU A 251 -12.69 0.56 -8.24
C GLU A 251 -11.62 0.63 -9.33
N ARG A 252 -11.29 -0.50 -9.92
CA ARG A 252 -10.26 -0.58 -10.97
C ARG A 252 -10.72 0.04 -12.29
N THR A 253 -12.00 -0.09 -12.63
CA THR A 253 -12.56 0.59 -13.81
C THR A 253 -12.47 2.10 -13.64
N VAL A 254 -12.86 2.64 -12.48
CA VAL A 254 -12.72 4.08 -12.22
C VAL A 254 -11.27 4.52 -12.33
N LEU A 255 -10.31 3.78 -11.74
CA LEU A 255 -8.88 4.09 -11.81
C LEU A 255 -8.37 4.12 -13.26
N ALA A 256 -8.72 3.11 -14.05
CA ALA A 256 -8.30 3.01 -15.46
C ALA A 256 -8.86 4.17 -16.29
N GLU A 257 -10.16 4.43 -16.15
CA GLU A 257 -10.88 5.42 -16.95
C GLU A 257 -10.53 6.88 -16.59
N VAL A 258 -10.20 7.20 -15.34
CA VAL A 258 -9.69 8.55 -15.03
C VAL A 258 -8.27 8.76 -15.54
N GLY A 259 -7.62 7.72 -16.09
CA GLY A 259 -6.24 7.78 -16.56
C GLY A 259 -5.22 7.72 -15.42
N GLY A 260 -5.65 7.31 -14.23
CA GLY A 260 -4.77 7.18 -13.07
C GLY A 260 -3.95 5.88 -13.13
N GLY A 261 -2.67 6.00 -12.81
CA GLY A 261 -1.79 4.88 -12.49
C GLY A 261 -1.36 4.98 -11.02
N CYS A 262 -0.31 4.25 -10.63
CA CYS A 262 0.26 4.36 -9.28
C CYS A 262 0.95 5.72 -9.01
N ILE A 263 1.00 6.62 -9.99
CA ILE A 263 1.74 7.89 -9.97
C ILE A 263 0.85 9.07 -9.56
N ALA A 264 -0.47 8.88 -9.42
CA ALA A 264 -1.37 9.95 -9.04
C ALA A 264 -2.05 9.69 -7.68
N PRO A 265 -2.34 10.75 -6.89
CA PRO A 265 -3.00 10.64 -5.60
C PRO A 265 -4.51 10.32 -5.76
N ILE A 266 -4.82 9.06 -6.08
CA ILE A 266 -6.19 8.60 -6.36
C ILE A 266 -6.63 7.57 -5.31
N GLY A 267 -7.76 7.85 -4.66
CA GLY A 267 -8.50 6.91 -3.84
C GLY A 267 -9.83 6.54 -4.49
N VAL A 268 -10.18 5.26 -4.52
CA VAL A 268 -11.52 4.79 -4.91
C VAL A 268 -11.95 3.68 -3.97
N SER A 269 -13.16 3.79 -3.46
CA SER A 269 -13.78 2.80 -2.59
C SER A 269 -15.17 2.44 -3.11
N ALA A 270 -15.42 1.15 -3.29
CA ALA A 270 -16.71 0.62 -3.69
C ALA A 270 -17.23 -0.36 -2.64
N ILE A 271 -18.50 -0.25 -2.30
CA ILE A 271 -19.16 -1.10 -1.30
C ILE A 271 -20.49 -1.59 -1.88
N LEU A 272 -20.62 -2.89 -2.05
CA LEU A 272 -21.86 -3.51 -2.54
C LEU A 272 -22.97 -3.45 -1.47
N GLN A 273 -24.08 -2.79 -1.81
CA GLN A 273 -25.26 -2.63 -0.95
C GLN A 273 -26.54 -2.98 -1.71
N GLY A 274 -26.96 -4.24 -1.57
CA GLY A 274 -28.14 -4.73 -2.31
C GLY A 274 -27.93 -4.70 -3.83
N GLU A 275 -28.74 -3.90 -4.54
CA GLU A 275 -28.69 -3.77 -6.01
C GLU A 275 -27.77 -2.64 -6.49
N TYR A 276 -27.06 -1.98 -5.58
CA TYR A 276 -26.17 -0.87 -5.88
C TYR A 276 -24.78 -1.09 -5.30
N VAL A 277 -23.80 -0.48 -5.94
CA VAL A 277 -22.43 -0.35 -5.45
C VAL A 277 -22.23 1.13 -5.10
N GLN A 278 -22.21 1.43 -3.81
CA GLN A 278 -21.85 2.77 -3.35
C GLN A 278 -20.37 3.00 -3.63
N THR A 279 -20.09 3.93 -4.53
CA THR A 279 -18.74 4.21 -5.01
C THR A 279 -18.35 5.64 -4.65
N ARG A 280 -17.22 5.80 -3.98
CA ARG A 280 -16.60 7.08 -3.66
C ARG A 280 -15.24 7.16 -4.32
N ALA A 281 -14.96 8.25 -5.00
CA ALA A 281 -13.65 8.57 -5.57
C ALA A 281 -13.14 9.89 -5.00
N GLN A 282 -11.83 9.98 -4.83
CA GLN A 282 -11.11 11.16 -4.38
C GLN A 282 -9.81 11.26 -5.18
N ILE A 283 -9.63 12.36 -5.89
CA ILE A 283 -8.43 12.71 -6.65
C ILE A 283 -7.87 13.98 -6.04
N LEU A 284 -6.58 14.01 -5.73
CA LEU A 284 -5.95 15.12 -5.05
C LEU A 284 -4.76 15.65 -5.84
N SER A 285 -4.42 16.93 -5.67
CA SER A 285 -3.10 17.45 -6.01
C SER A 285 -2.04 16.82 -5.10
N HIS A 286 -0.79 16.89 -5.51
CA HIS A 286 0.33 16.31 -4.77
C HIS A 286 0.43 16.81 -3.32
N ASP A 287 0.16 18.10 -3.11
CA ASP A 287 0.18 18.79 -1.82
C ASP A 287 -1.15 18.72 -1.05
N GLY A 288 -2.17 18.07 -1.62
CA GLY A 288 -3.50 17.95 -1.00
C GLY A 288 -4.34 19.23 -0.99
N SER A 289 -3.91 20.31 -1.64
CA SER A 289 -4.63 21.60 -1.65
C SER A 289 -5.85 21.58 -2.56
N GLU A 290 -5.83 20.81 -3.64
CA GLU A 290 -6.96 20.57 -4.52
C GLU A 290 -7.51 19.18 -4.34
N VAL A 291 -8.83 19.07 -4.18
CA VAL A 291 -9.52 17.79 -3.97
C VAL A 291 -10.76 17.73 -4.86
N ILE A 292 -10.77 16.76 -5.79
CA ILE A 292 -11.96 16.40 -6.56
C ILE A 292 -12.53 15.14 -5.98
N GLU A 293 -13.73 15.22 -5.45
CA GLU A 293 -14.40 14.06 -4.88
C GLU A 293 -15.84 13.92 -5.36
N ALA A 294 -16.27 12.68 -5.45
CA ALA A 294 -17.67 12.35 -5.72
C ALA A 294 -18.05 11.01 -5.10
N THR A 295 -19.35 10.90 -4.82
CA THR A 295 -19.96 9.63 -4.39
C THR A 295 -21.16 9.36 -5.28
N ARG A 296 -21.31 8.10 -5.75
CA ARG A 296 -22.42 7.66 -6.59
C ARG A 296 -22.81 6.23 -6.27
N ASP A 297 -24.09 5.94 -6.28
CA ASP A 297 -24.62 4.59 -6.25
C ASP A 297 -24.72 4.05 -7.68
N LEU A 298 -23.93 3.03 -7.99
CA LEU A 298 -23.87 2.42 -9.31
C LEU A 298 -24.70 1.13 -9.35
N PRO A 299 -25.56 0.90 -10.37
CA PRO A 299 -26.34 -0.33 -10.44
C PRO A 299 -25.46 -1.57 -10.59
N VAL A 300 -25.70 -2.62 -9.80
CA VAL A 300 -24.92 -3.88 -9.88
C VAL A 300 -25.03 -4.51 -11.25
N ALA A 301 -26.19 -4.46 -11.90
CA ALA A 301 -26.45 -5.13 -13.18
C ALA A 301 -25.51 -4.67 -14.32
N ASN A 302 -25.02 -3.44 -14.26
CA ASN A 302 -24.10 -2.86 -15.25
C ASN A 302 -22.97 -2.06 -14.59
N HIS A 303 -22.49 -2.56 -13.44
CA HIS A 303 -21.53 -1.86 -12.58
C HIS A 303 -20.26 -1.40 -13.30
N ALA A 304 -19.73 -2.18 -14.24
CA ALA A 304 -18.54 -1.80 -14.99
C ALA A 304 -18.75 -0.59 -15.90
N SER A 305 -19.84 -0.59 -16.72
CA SER A 305 -20.14 0.57 -17.56
C SER A 305 -20.55 1.80 -16.75
N ALA A 306 -21.30 1.60 -15.65
CA ALA A 306 -21.67 2.69 -14.75
C ALA A 306 -20.43 3.29 -14.03
N ALA A 307 -19.40 2.49 -13.76
CA ALA A 307 -18.13 2.95 -13.24
C ALA A 307 -17.35 3.79 -14.26
N ALA A 308 -17.37 3.39 -15.55
CA ALA A 308 -16.77 4.18 -16.62
C ALA A 308 -17.48 5.53 -16.81
N ASP A 309 -18.83 5.55 -16.76
CA ASP A 309 -19.60 6.80 -16.80
C ASP A 309 -19.31 7.69 -15.58
N PHE A 310 -19.14 7.10 -14.41
CA PHE A 310 -18.74 7.85 -13.20
C PHE A 310 -17.34 8.44 -13.32
N ALA A 311 -16.40 7.71 -13.89
CA ALA A 311 -15.06 8.20 -14.16
C ALA A 311 -15.05 9.33 -15.20
N ALA A 312 -15.92 9.28 -16.24
CA ALA A 312 -16.07 10.36 -17.18
C ALA A 312 -16.53 11.66 -16.51
N ASP A 313 -17.51 11.57 -15.60
CA ASP A 313 -17.96 12.73 -14.82
C ASP A 313 -16.86 13.31 -13.92
N LEU A 314 -15.97 12.48 -13.38
CA LEU A 314 -14.81 12.95 -12.61
C LEU A 314 -13.83 13.72 -13.49
N ARG A 315 -13.58 13.24 -14.72
CA ARG A 315 -12.74 13.96 -15.70
C ARG A 315 -13.35 15.31 -16.05
N ASP A 316 -14.64 15.37 -16.29
CA ASP A 316 -15.36 16.62 -16.60
C ASP A 316 -15.32 17.64 -15.44
N ARG A 317 -15.03 17.19 -14.23
CA ARG A 317 -14.83 18.03 -13.04
C ARG A 317 -13.38 18.48 -12.84
N GLY A 318 -12.46 18.16 -13.76
CA GLY A 318 -11.07 18.55 -13.71
C GLY A 318 -10.11 17.46 -13.18
N ALA A 319 -10.57 16.22 -13.01
CA ALA A 319 -9.69 15.15 -12.51
C ALA A 319 -8.50 14.87 -13.45
N ALA A 320 -8.67 15.06 -14.76
CA ALA A 320 -7.60 14.85 -15.74
C ALA A 320 -6.46 15.85 -15.55
N GLU A 321 -6.77 17.11 -15.29
CA GLU A 321 -5.81 18.19 -15.06
C GLU A 321 -5.01 17.94 -13.78
N VAL A 322 -5.68 17.62 -12.68
CA VAL A 322 -5.04 17.33 -11.38
C VAL A 322 -4.11 16.11 -11.48
N ILE A 323 -4.53 15.07 -12.22
CA ILE A 323 -3.71 13.87 -12.45
C ILE A 323 -2.48 14.20 -13.31
N ALA A 324 -2.64 15.02 -14.36
CA ALA A 324 -1.54 15.41 -15.23
C ALA A 324 -0.48 16.21 -14.46
N GLU A 325 -0.90 17.19 -13.66
CA GLU A 325 0.00 17.97 -12.81
C GLU A 325 0.74 17.10 -11.78
N ALA A 326 0.02 16.20 -11.11
CA ALA A 326 0.63 15.29 -10.15
C ALA A 326 1.67 14.36 -10.78
N ARG A 327 1.48 13.97 -12.04
CA ARG A 327 2.46 13.19 -12.80
C ARG A 327 3.70 13.99 -13.16
N GLU A 328 3.54 15.23 -13.65
CA GLU A 328 4.66 16.10 -13.99
C GLU A 328 5.55 16.35 -12.76
N ILE A 329 4.95 16.58 -11.59
CA ILE A 329 5.70 16.74 -10.33
C ILE A 329 6.46 15.46 -9.98
N ALA A 330 5.81 14.30 -10.04
CA ALA A 330 6.44 13.03 -9.71
C ALA A 330 7.59 12.66 -10.67
N GLU A 331 7.49 13.03 -11.95
CA GLU A 331 8.55 12.86 -12.94
C GLU A 331 9.72 13.82 -12.69
N ALA A 332 9.44 15.09 -12.36
CA ALA A 332 10.46 16.08 -12.04
C ALA A 332 11.26 15.73 -10.78
N ASP A 333 10.60 15.21 -9.76
CA ASP A 333 11.27 14.74 -8.52
C ASP A 333 12.18 13.52 -8.80
N ALA A 334 11.78 12.66 -9.74
CA ALA A 334 12.60 11.52 -10.16
C ALA A 334 13.89 11.96 -10.87
N ASP A 335 13.82 12.96 -11.77
CA ASP A 335 14.97 13.47 -12.54
C ASP A 335 15.95 14.28 -11.65
N SER A 336 15.44 14.99 -10.63
CA SER A 336 16.28 15.82 -9.76
C SER A 336 17.23 15.00 -8.88
N ASP A 337 16.84 13.82 -8.49
CA ASP A 337 17.65 12.91 -7.66
C ASP A 337 18.72 12.16 -8.48
N GLU A 338 18.53 11.95 -9.80
CA GLU A 338 19.56 11.35 -10.66
C GLU A 338 20.72 12.32 -10.91
N GLY A 339 20.46 13.63 -10.94
CA GLY A 339 21.49 14.66 -11.13
C GLY A 339 22.45 14.84 -9.94
N GLY A 340 22.09 14.36 -8.76
CA GLY A 340 22.91 14.46 -7.54
C GLY A 340 24.02 13.40 -7.41
N ALA A 341 23.90 12.27 -8.09
CA ALA A 341 24.83 11.15 -7.98
C ALA A 341 26.11 11.28 -8.85
N ASP A 342 26.07 12.10 -9.90
CA ASP A 342 27.19 12.23 -10.85
C ASP A 342 28.23 13.31 -10.46
N THR A 343 28.05 14.04 -9.35
CA THR A 343 28.95 15.16 -9.02
C THR A 343 30.05 14.80 -8.00
N VAL A 344 30.13 13.57 -7.52
CA VAL A 344 31.11 13.16 -6.46
C VAL A 344 32.28 12.31 -6.98
N MET A 345 32.33 11.97 -8.26
CA MET A 345 33.44 11.20 -8.84
C MET A 345 34.31 12.06 -9.81
N GLY A 346 34.91 13.10 -9.29
CA GLY A 346 35.82 13.92 -10.11
C GLY A 346 36.74 14.81 -9.30
N GLY A 347 37.70 14.22 -8.64
CA GLY A 347 38.69 15.04 -7.93
C GLY A 347 39.69 14.25 -7.10
N GLU A 348 40.54 13.48 -7.76
CA GLU A 348 41.89 13.15 -7.26
C GLU A 348 42.71 12.58 -8.41
N ASP A 349 43.49 13.47 -9.04
CA ASP A 349 44.81 13.21 -9.59
C ASP A 349 45.43 14.53 -10.11
N ALA A 350 46.25 15.15 -9.28
CA ALA A 350 47.38 15.99 -9.70
C ALA A 350 48.43 16.06 -8.56
#